data_9bb0eb60d1588213c08c4a5d06e2b80f
#
_entry.id   9bb0eb60d1588213c08c4a5d06e2b80f
#
_cell.length_a   1.000
_cell.length_b   1.000
_cell.length_c   1.000
_cell.angle_alpha   90.00
_cell.angle_beta   90.00
_cell.angle_gamma   90.00
#
_symmetry.space_group_name_H-M   'P 1'
#
loop_
_entity.id
_entity.type
_entity.pdbx_description
1 polymer ?
#
loop_
_entity_poly.entity_id
_entity_poly.type
_entity_poly.pdbx_seq_one_letter_code
_entity_poly.pdbx_strand_id
1 'polypeptide(L)'
;IVPIDPLAQVEADSLQTVTKIVRDAQKINPRLAAHVLLYKCQPNTFSEQQELRDSLNSHDYWLKPMKSTVSFLRAFVRAMNQGMGVHELKSNVSGASQAKAQIELLLKELEL
;
A
#
# COMPACT_ATOMS: atom_id res chain seq x y z
N ILE A 1 6.65 2.96 -4.77
CA ILE A 1 5.61 2.63 -3.76
C ILE A 1 6.29 2.07 -2.52
N VAL A 2 5.89 2.54 -1.36
CA VAL A 2 6.36 2.06 -0.06
C VAL A 2 5.19 1.35 0.62
N PRO A 3 5.13 0.01 0.61
CA PRO A 3 4.04 -0.73 1.27
C PRO A 3 4.26 -0.80 2.78
N ILE A 4 3.21 -0.57 3.55
CA ILE A 4 3.24 -0.62 5.01
C ILE A 4 2.01 -1.34 5.54
N ASP A 5 2.23 -2.27 6.46
CA ASP A 5 1.17 -2.86 7.28
C ASP A 5 0.84 -1.89 8.42
N PRO A 6 -0.38 -1.33 8.48
CA PRO A 6 -0.71 -0.31 9.47
C PRO A 6 -0.69 -0.81 10.92
N LEU A 7 -0.71 -2.12 11.14
CA LEU A 7 -0.64 -2.71 12.47
C LEU A 7 0.78 -3.12 12.88
N ALA A 8 1.75 -3.05 11.96
CA ALA A 8 3.12 -3.47 12.23
C ALA A 8 3.96 -2.26 12.67
N GLN A 9 4.19 -2.11 13.97
CA GLN A 9 4.95 -1.00 14.54
C GLN A 9 6.37 -0.91 13.97
N VAL A 10 7.00 -2.05 13.73
CA VAL A 10 8.37 -2.09 13.15
C VAL A 10 8.39 -1.47 11.76
N GLU A 11 7.38 -1.73 10.94
CA GLU A 11 7.29 -1.13 9.59
C GLU A 11 7.05 0.38 9.67
N ALA A 12 6.19 0.82 10.60
CA ALA A 12 5.96 2.26 10.82
C ALA A 12 7.23 2.97 11.28
N ASP A 13 8.00 2.35 12.18
CA ASP A 13 9.24 2.92 12.69
C ASP A 13 10.31 3.04 11.61
N SER A 14 10.28 2.20 10.57
CA SER A 14 11.22 2.25 9.46
C SER A 14 11.00 3.42 8.51
N LEU A 15 9.87 4.12 8.62
CA LEU A 15 9.53 5.24 7.72
C LEU A 15 10.54 6.37 7.76
N GLN A 16 11.15 6.64 8.90
CA GLN A 16 12.17 7.69 8.99
C GLN A 16 13.39 7.37 8.13
N THR A 17 13.84 6.11 8.13
CA THR A 17 14.94 5.66 7.29
C THR A 17 14.58 5.75 5.80
N VAL A 18 13.37 5.30 5.44
CA VAL A 18 12.88 5.36 4.06
C VAL A 18 12.77 6.80 3.59
N THR A 19 12.26 7.71 4.44
CA THR A 19 12.17 9.14 4.13
C THR A 19 13.53 9.72 3.78
N LYS A 20 14.57 9.38 4.53
CA LYS A 20 15.92 9.85 4.26
C LYS A 20 16.43 9.36 2.91
N ILE A 21 16.20 8.08 2.59
CA ILE A 21 16.58 7.48 1.31
C ILE A 21 15.86 8.19 0.15
N VAL A 22 14.56 8.43 0.29
CA VAL A 22 13.76 9.10 -0.73
C VAL A 22 14.25 10.53 -0.94
N ARG A 23 14.51 11.27 0.12
CA ARG A 23 15.03 12.64 0.01
C ARG A 23 16.39 12.70 -0.71
N ASP A 24 17.30 11.79 -0.38
CA ASP A 24 18.58 11.70 -1.04
C ASP A 24 18.43 11.36 -2.53
N ALA A 25 17.52 10.47 -2.86
CA ALA A 25 17.23 10.13 -4.25
C ALA A 25 16.59 11.30 -5.01
N GLN A 26 15.76 12.11 -4.36
CA GLN A 26 15.13 13.29 -4.97
C GLN A 26 16.14 14.40 -5.29
N LYS A 27 17.27 14.45 -4.61
CA LYS A 27 18.36 15.37 -4.95
C LYS A 27 18.95 15.05 -6.33
N ILE A 28 18.95 13.77 -6.69
CA ILE A 28 19.44 13.29 -7.99
C ILE A 28 18.33 13.34 -9.03
N ASN A 29 17.11 12.94 -8.65
CA ASN A 29 15.94 12.95 -9.52
C ASN A 29 14.79 13.71 -8.86
N PRO A 30 14.66 15.04 -9.13
CA PRO A 30 13.59 15.86 -8.52
C PRO A 30 12.17 15.43 -8.90
N ARG A 31 12.01 14.61 -9.95
CA ARG A 31 10.69 14.10 -10.36
C ARG A 31 10.26 12.85 -9.59
N LEU A 32 11.13 12.30 -8.76
CA LEU A 32 10.79 11.13 -7.96
C LEU A 32 9.67 11.46 -6.98
N ALA A 33 8.59 10.71 -7.03
CA ALA A 33 7.50 10.77 -6.06
C ALA A 33 7.40 9.45 -5.33
N ALA A 34 7.31 9.50 -4.00
CA ALA A 34 7.16 8.31 -3.16
C ALA A 34 5.75 8.30 -2.56
N HIS A 35 5.09 7.17 -2.70
CA HIS A 35 3.73 6.96 -2.19
C HIS A 35 3.72 5.82 -1.20
N VAL A 36 3.05 6.02 -0.07
CA VAL A 36 2.85 4.97 0.94
C VAL A 36 1.53 4.27 0.67
N LEU A 37 1.59 2.97 0.50
CA LEU A 37 0.42 2.11 0.32
C LEU A 37 0.19 1.31 1.59
N LEU A 38 -0.98 1.48 2.22
CA LEU A 38 -1.39 0.62 3.32
C LEU A 38 -1.84 -0.73 2.75
N TYR A 39 -1.19 -1.80 3.16
CA TYR A 39 -1.50 -3.15 2.69
C TYR A 39 -1.71 -4.09 3.87
N LYS A 40 -2.22 -5.29 3.61
CA LYS A 40 -2.64 -6.25 4.64
C LYS A 40 -3.66 -5.64 5.63
N CYS A 41 -4.47 -4.70 5.15
CA CYS A 41 -5.46 -4.03 5.97
C CYS A 41 -6.54 -5.02 6.38
N GLN A 42 -6.75 -5.14 7.69
CA GLN A 42 -7.74 -6.05 8.25
C GLN A 42 -9.05 -5.32 8.52
N PRO A 43 -10.18 -6.05 8.57
CA PRO A 43 -11.47 -5.45 8.97
C PRO A 43 -11.36 -4.78 10.34
N ASN A 44 -12.14 -3.72 10.54
CA ASN A 44 -12.22 -3.01 11.82
C ASN A 44 -10.91 -2.33 12.26
N THR A 45 -10.01 -2.05 11.32
CA THR A 45 -8.76 -1.31 11.62
C THR A 45 -8.74 0.07 10.95
N PHE A 46 -9.92 0.63 10.67
CA PHE A 46 -10.03 1.93 10.01
C PHE A 46 -9.38 3.05 10.80
N SER A 47 -9.53 3.03 12.15
CA SER A 47 -8.94 4.05 13.02
C SER A 47 -7.41 4.06 12.92
N GLU A 48 -6.78 2.89 12.96
CA GLU A 48 -5.32 2.74 12.86
C GLU A 48 -4.82 3.18 11.49
N GLN A 49 -5.55 2.86 10.44
CA GLN A 49 -5.22 3.30 9.08
C GLN A 49 -5.28 4.82 8.99
N GLN A 50 -6.32 5.42 9.54
CA GLN A 50 -6.51 6.87 9.51
C GLN A 50 -5.45 7.59 10.35
N GLU A 51 -5.11 7.07 11.51
CA GLU A 51 -4.04 7.61 12.35
C GLU A 51 -2.70 7.63 11.60
N LEU A 52 -2.39 6.56 10.89
CA LEU A 52 -1.16 6.50 10.10
C LEU A 52 -1.18 7.50 8.95
N ARG A 53 -2.30 7.64 8.23
CA ARG A 53 -2.43 8.64 7.18
C ARG A 53 -2.29 10.06 7.71
N ASP A 54 -2.93 10.36 8.84
CA ASP A 54 -2.85 11.68 9.46
C ASP A 54 -1.42 11.98 9.92
N SER A 55 -0.74 11.00 10.46
CA SER A 55 0.68 11.12 10.84
C SER A 55 1.55 11.42 9.62
N LEU A 56 1.35 10.72 8.51
CA LEU A 56 2.10 10.95 7.28
C LEU A 56 1.84 12.33 6.69
N ASN A 57 0.60 12.84 6.81
CA ASN A 57 0.24 14.16 6.30
C ASN A 57 0.74 15.29 7.21
N SER A 58 0.81 15.07 8.52
CA SER A 58 1.21 16.10 9.50
C SER A 58 2.72 16.19 9.70
N HIS A 59 3.47 15.13 9.37
CA HIS A 59 4.92 15.10 9.45
C HIS A 59 5.52 15.28 8.04
N ASP A 60 6.65 15.95 7.98
CA ASP A 60 7.32 16.23 6.71
C ASP A 60 8.17 15.03 6.28
N TYR A 61 7.50 13.91 6.01
CA TYR A 61 8.18 12.68 5.59
C TYR A 61 8.49 12.64 4.09
N TRP A 62 7.99 13.59 3.32
CA TRP A 62 8.12 13.60 1.85
C TRP A 62 7.51 12.37 1.18
N LEU A 63 6.70 11.64 1.93
CA LEU A 63 5.96 10.46 1.49
C LEU A 63 4.48 10.82 1.47
N LYS A 64 3.82 10.45 0.37
CA LYS A 64 2.39 10.74 0.19
C LYS A 64 1.58 9.49 0.47
N PRO A 65 0.67 9.50 1.46
CA PRO A 65 -0.21 8.36 1.67
C PRO A 65 -1.19 8.24 0.50
N MET A 66 -1.35 7.03 -0.02
CA MET A 66 -2.33 6.74 -1.06
C MET A 66 -3.72 6.61 -0.44
N LYS A 67 -4.74 6.95 -1.21
CA LYS A 67 -6.14 6.74 -0.83
C LYS A 67 -6.51 5.26 -0.92
N SER A 68 -5.98 4.57 -1.92
CA SER A 68 -6.20 3.14 -2.12
C SER A 68 -5.52 2.33 -1.01
N THR A 69 -6.16 1.23 -0.61
CA THR A 69 -5.62 0.27 0.34
C THR A 69 -5.70 -1.12 -0.24
N VAL A 70 -4.86 -2.02 0.25
CA VAL A 70 -4.93 -3.44 -0.10
C VAL A 70 -5.28 -4.22 1.16
N SER A 71 -6.42 -4.88 1.12
CA SER A 71 -6.92 -5.66 2.26
C SER A 71 -6.18 -6.99 2.38
N PHE A 72 -6.18 -7.55 3.60
CA PHE A 72 -5.69 -8.90 3.83
C PHE A 72 -6.74 -9.90 3.32
N LEU A 73 -6.58 -10.35 2.07
CA LEU A 73 -7.51 -11.25 1.40
C LEU A 73 -6.82 -12.56 1.01
N ARG A 74 -7.52 -13.67 1.22
CA ARG A 74 -7.02 -15.00 0.83
C ARG A 74 -6.78 -15.11 -0.68
N ALA A 75 -7.48 -14.32 -1.49
CA ALA A 75 -7.28 -14.31 -2.93
C ALA A 75 -5.85 -13.98 -3.32
N PHE A 76 -5.19 -13.04 -2.62
CA PHE A 76 -3.79 -12.72 -2.88
C PHE A 76 -2.87 -13.90 -2.56
N VAL A 77 -3.11 -14.59 -1.45
CA VAL A 77 -2.33 -15.78 -1.07
C VAL A 77 -2.53 -16.90 -2.08
N ARG A 78 -3.78 -17.14 -2.50
CA ARG A 78 -4.08 -18.16 -3.52
C ARG A 78 -3.41 -17.87 -4.85
N ALA A 79 -3.47 -16.64 -5.30
CA ALA A 79 -2.81 -16.22 -6.54
C ALA A 79 -1.30 -16.48 -6.46
N MET A 80 -0.67 -16.06 -5.38
CA MET A 80 0.76 -16.27 -5.17
C MET A 80 1.12 -17.75 -5.14
N ASN A 81 0.34 -18.58 -4.44
CA ASN A 81 0.58 -20.03 -4.36
C ASN A 81 0.43 -20.73 -5.71
N GLN A 82 -0.37 -20.18 -6.61
CA GLN A 82 -0.55 -20.71 -7.96
C GLN A 82 0.37 -20.06 -9.00
N GLY A 83 1.24 -19.15 -8.56
CA GLY A 83 2.17 -18.46 -9.46
C GLY A 83 1.50 -17.53 -10.45
N MET A 84 0.37 -16.92 -10.08
CA MET A 84 -0.38 -16.03 -10.96
C MET A 84 -0.75 -14.72 -10.26
N GLY A 85 -1.15 -13.70 -11.02
CA GLY A 85 -1.73 -12.48 -10.49
C GLY A 85 -3.21 -12.67 -10.16
N VAL A 86 -3.75 -11.77 -9.30
CA VAL A 86 -5.16 -11.90 -8.89
C VAL A 86 -6.13 -11.77 -10.05
N HIS A 87 -5.76 -11.05 -11.12
CA HIS A 87 -6.60 -10.92 -12.32
C HIS A 87 -6.73 -12.22 -13.12
N GLU A 88 -5.84 -13.17 -12.90
CA GLU A 88 -5.89 -14.49 -13.52
C GLU A 88 -6.76 -15.49 -12.74
N LEU A 89 -7.17 -15.14 -11.50
CA LEU A 89 -8.05 -15.98 -10.71
C LEU A 89 -9.46 -16.02 -11.32
N LYS A 90 -10.09 -17.18 -11.22
CA LYS A 90 -11.50 -17.33 -11.60
C LYS A 90 -12.39 -16.53 -10.65
N SER A 91 -13.46 -15.94 -11.17
CA SER A 91 -14.38 -15.11 -10.39
C SER A 91 -15.09 -15.84 -9.26
N ASN A 92 -15.15 -17.18 -9.29
CA ASN A 92 -15.73 -17.98 -8.22
C ASN A 92 -14.78 -18.19 -7.02
N VAL A 93 -13.52 -17.78 -7.13
CA VAL A 93 -12.59 -17.80 -5.99
C VAL A 93 -13.00 -16.71 -4.99
N SER A 94 -13.12 -17.08 -3.71
CA SER A 94 -13.53 -16.13 -2.66
C SER A 94 -12.59 -14.94 -2.59
N GLY A 95 -13.16 -13.73 -2.65
CA GLY A 95 -12.42 -12.49 -2.57
C GLY A 95 -11.73 -12.08 -3.87
N ALA A 96 -11.80 -12.86 -4.95
CA ALA A 96 -11.13 -12.54 -6.21
C ALA A 96 -11.63 -11.23 -6.80
N SER A 97 -12.93 -11.00 -6.85
CA SER A 97 -13.50 -9.75 -7.37
C SER A 97 -13.08 -8.53 -6.55
N GLN A 98 -13.07 -8.65 -5.23
CA GLN A 98 -12.63 -7.59 -4.34
C GLN A 98 -11.15 -7.29 -4.52
N ALA A 99 -10.32 -8.33 -4.61
CA ALA A 99 -8.87 -8.17 -4.83
C ALA A 99 -8.58 -7.46 -6.15
N LYS A 100 -9.25 -7.89 -7.23
CA LYS A 100 -9.12 -7.26 -8.56
C LYS A 100 -9.50 -5.78 -8.50
N ALA A 101 -10.63 -5.46 -7.87
CA ALA A 101 -11.12 -4.09 -7.75
C ALA A 101 -10.12 -3.21 -6.99
N GLN A 102 -9.53 -3.71 -5.91
CA GLN A 102 -8.53 -2.96 -5.15
C GLN A 102 -7.28 -2.66 -5.98
N ILE A 103 -6.79 -3.63 -6.73
CA ILE A 103 -5.63 -3.43 -7.61
C ILE A 103 -5.96 -2.42 -8.72
N GLU A 104 -7.14 -2.50 -9.32
CA GLU A 104 -7.57 -1.55 -10.34
C GLU A 104 -7.66 -0.13 -9.81
N LEU A 105 -8.19 0.07 -8.60
CA LEU A 105 -8.22 1.38 -7.94
C LEU A 105 -6.81 1.91 -7.68
N LEU A 106 -5.90 1.05 -7.24
CA LEU A 106 -4.50 1.41 -7.00
C LEU A 106 -3.84 1.88 -8.30
N LEU A 107 -4.00 1.13 -9.38
CA LEU A 107 -3.44 1.49 -10.68
C LEU A 107 -4.01 2.81 -11.20
N LYS A 108 -5.31 3.03 -10.99
CA LYS A 108 -5.96 4.28 -11.38
C LYS A 108 -5.42 5.47 -10.58
N GLU A 109 -5.21 5.30 -9.27
CA GLU A 109 -4.64 6.36 -8.44
C GLU A 109 -3.21 6.72 -8.86
N LEU A 110 -2.43 5.73 -9.30
CA LEU A 110 -1.07 5.92 -9.82
C LEU A 110 -1.05 6.42 -11.27
N GLU A 111 -2.19 6.53 -11.93
CA GLU A 111 -2.32 6.94 -13.34
C GLU A 111 -1.57 6.03 -14.31
N LEU A 112 -1.58 4.74 -14.00
CA LEU A 112 -0.97 3.72 -14.86
C LEU A 112 -1.98 3.10 -15.84
#